data_422eed91fd31827b74d39a606797df1f
#
_entry.id   422eed91fd31827b74d39a606797df1f
#
_cell.length_a   1.000
_cell.length_b   1.000
_cell.length_c   1.000
_cell.angle_alpha   90.00
_cell.angle_beta   90.00
_cell.angle_gamma   90.00
#
_symmetry.space_group_name_H-M   'P 1'
#
loop_
_entity.id
_entity.type
_entity.pdbx_description
1 polymer ?
#
loop_
_entity_poly.entity_id
_entity_poly.type
_entity_poly.pdbx_seq_one_letter_code
_entity_poly.pdbx_strand_id
1 'polypeptide(L)'
;MSVENYRFDIEAHDEVAHQAAVESMVLLKNDDAILPVAGDAKVTVIGEFARTPRYQGGGSSHITPTKMTSFLDALTERGVDAKFAPGFTLDLEPADPALEAEAVEAAKGADVVLMFLGLPEAAESEGFDRETLDMPAKQIALLEAVAAENKNVVVVLSNGSVVTVAPWAKNAKGILESWLLGQSGGPALADVLFGKVSPSGKLAQTIPFDINADPSTINWPGEEGHVDYGEGVFVGYRYYDTYNKAVDYPFGFGLSYATFEVSDVKAVKTGACTATVSAVVKNTSNVDAAETVQVYVAPGKADVARPKRELKGFKKVFLKAGESAEVSFDLDDRAFAYWSEKFNDWHVESGEYAIEVGTSSRDIAGSAVVELDGDGKTQQLTEWSNFMEWRKDPLGSQVLEKLRAEGEAGRMPIVPDNDMTRLFLDSMPINSMSVLMGADGKQIFEYMLAEYAELTK
;
A
#
# COMPACT_ATOMS: atom_id res chain seq x y z
N MET A 1 -6.87 22.08 30.73
CA MET A 1 -6.10 21.65 31.91
C MET A 1 -4.67 22.10 31.69
N SER A 2 -4.13 23.01 32.49
CA SER A 2 -2.70 23.29 32.50
C SER A 2 -2.02 22.18 33.32
N VAL A 3 -1.10 21.46 32.69
CA VAL A 3 -0.31 20.43 33.41
C VAL A 3 0.94 21.14 33.94
N GLU A 4 0.80 21.81 35.09
CA GLU A 4 1.82 22.72 35.66
C GLU A 4 3.20 22.08 35.93
N ASN A 5 3.36 20.78 35.87
CA ASN A 5 4.61 20.08 36.14
C ASN A 5 4.98 19.00 35.13
N TYR A 6 4.33 18.96 33.97
CA TYR A 6 4.74 18.01 32.92
C TYR A 6 6.00 18.53 32.24
N ARG A 7 7.06 17.78 32.36
CA ARG A 7 8.31 17.99 31.62
C ARG A 7 8.63 16.75 30.83
N PHE A 8 9.03 16.93 29.58
CA PHE A 8 9.53 15.85 28.72
C PHE A 8 10.97 16.17 28.33
N ASP A 9 11.73 15.13 28.05
CA ASP A 9 13.10 15.24 27.58
C ASP A 9 13.09 15.57 26.09
N ILE A 10 13.39 16.82 25.78
CA ILE A 10 13.37 17.34 24.39
C ILE A 10 14.43 16.63 23.53
N GLU A 11 15.61 16.36 24.08
CA GLU A 11 16.68 15.70 23.32
C GLU A 11 16.32 14.24 23.03
N ALA A 12 15.77 13.52 24.00
CA ALA A 12 15.30 12.15 23.80
C ALA A 12 14.17 12.08 22.76
N HIS A 13 13.25 13.05 22.75
CA HIS A 13 12.18 13.11 21.74
C HIS A 13 12.70 13.51 20.36
N ASP A 14 13.73 14.35 20.29
CA ASP A 14 14.39 14.70 19.00
C ASP A 14 15.08 13.47 18.39
N GLU A 15 15.72 12.64 19.23
CA GLU A 15 16.32 11.36 18.78
C GLU A 15 15.26 10.39 18.23
N VAL A 16 14.09 10.29 18.86
CA VAL A 16 12.97 9.48 18.35
C VAL A 16 12.48 10.02 17.00
N ALA A 17 12.35 11.36 16.88
CA ALA A 17 11.97 11.99 15.61
C ALA A 17 13.02 11.75 14.51
N HIS A 18 14.31 11.82 14.86
CA HIS A 18 15.40 11.50 13.95
C HIS A 18 15.35 10.03 13.47
N GLN A 19 15.20 9.09 14.40
CA GLN A 19 15.10 7.67 14.07
C GLN A 19 13.90 7.38 13.16
N ALA A 20 12.73 7.97 13.46
CA ALA A 20 11.54 7.83 12.61
C ALA A 20 11.77 8.39 11.20
N ALA A 21 12.42 9.55 11.10
CA ALA A 21 12.77 10.15 9.82
C ALA A 21 13.71 9.27 8.99
N VAL A 22 14.78 8.75 9.60
CA VAL A 22 15.73 7.84 8.94
C VAL A 22 15.04 6.58 8.43
N GLU A 23 14.16 5.99 9.23
CA GLU A 23 13.51 4.72 8.92
C GLU A 23 12.34 4.83 7.92
N SER A 24 11.83 6.04 7.67
CA SER A 24 10.70 6.25 6.77
C SER A 24 11.11 6.59 5.34
N MET A 25 12.34 7.06 5.09
CA MET A 25 12.80 7.39 3.74
C MET A 25 12.87 6.18 2.83
N VAL A 26 12.38 6.34 1.59
CA VAL A 26 12.29 5.27 0.60
C VAL A 26 13.21 5.58 -0.59
N LEU A 27 14.20 4.74 -0.82
CA LEU A 27 15.05 4.84 -2.00
C LEU A 27 14.32 4.20 -3.19
N LEU A 28 13.92 5.05 -4.16
CA LEU A 28 13.18 4.62 -5.36
C LEU A 28 14.12 4.23 -6.50
N LYS A 29 15.25 4.92 -6.62
CA LYS A 29 16.21 4.72 -7.71
C LYS A 29 17.63 4.99 -7.24
N ASN A 30 18.60 4.16 -7.70
CA ASN A 30 20.02 4.33 -7.39
C ASN A 30 20.90 3.77 -8.51
N ASP A 31 20.86 4.42 -9.68
CA ASP A 31 21.65 4.01 -10.84
C ASP A 31 23.15 4.26 -10.57
N ASP A 32 23.98 3.36 -11.05
CA ASP A 32 25.46 3.41 -10.91
C ASP A 32 25.92 3.54 -9.44
N ALA A 33 25.08 3.18 -8.47
CA ALA A 33 25.34 3.38 -7.04
C ALA A 33 25.76 4.84 -6.72
N ILE A 34 25.02 5.83 -7.29
CA ILE A 34 25.26 7.26 -7.05
C ILE A 34 25.11 7.62 -5.58
N LEU A 35 24.30 6.90 -4.85
CA LEU A 35 24.16 6.95 -3.40
C LEU A 35 24.75 5.68 -2.76
N PRO A 36 25.37 5.79 -1.59
CA PRO A 36 25.64 7.02 -0.83
C PRO A 36 26.66 7.93 -1.50
N VAL A 37 26.53 9.22 -1.27
CA VAL A 37 27.48 10.25 -1.76
C VAL A 37 28.85 10.01 -1.15
N ALA A 38 29.89 9.96 -1.98
CA ALA A 38 31.27 9.79 -1.52
C ALA A 38 31.72 10.98 -0.64
N GLY A 39 32.47 10.71 0.43
CA GLY A 39 32.83 11.73 1.42
C GLY A 39 33.71 12.87 0.90
N ASP A 40 34.39 12.67 -0.23
CA ASP A 40 35.25 13.66 -0.90
C ASP A 40 34.60 14.29 -2.15
N ALA A 41 33.34 13.95 -2.45
CA ALA A 41 32.61 14.47 -3.60
C ALA A 41 32.32 15.96 -3.47
N LYS A 42 32.45 16.67 -4.55
CA LYS A 42 31.98 18.07 -4.67
C LYS A 42 30.46 18.06 -4.83
N VAL A 43 29.79 18.48 -3.77
CA VAL A 43 28.31 18.46 -3.73
C VAL A 43 27.77 19.84 -4.07
N THR A 44 26.78 19.88 -4.94
CA THR A 44 25.91 21.04 -5.11
C THR A 44 24.50 20.69 -4.67
N VAL A 45 23.90 21.55 -3.84
CA VAL A 45 22.52 21.41 -3.36
C VAL A 45 21.65 22.43 -4.09
N ILE A 46 20.58 21.95 -4.72
CA ILE A 46 19.63 22.81 -5.45
C ILE A 46 18.24 22.54 -4.89
N GLY A 47 17.46 23.60 -4.73
CA GLY A 47 16.07 23.53 -4.27
C GLY A 47 15.84 24.16 -2.91
N GLU A 48 14.83 25.04 -2.84
CA GLU A 48 14.52 25.80 -1.63
C GLU A 48 14.17 24.90 -0.43
N PHE A 49 13.62 23.71 -0.67
CA PHE A 49 13.29 22.74 0.40
C PHE A 49 14.52 22.28 1.20
N ALA A 50 15.73 22.39 0.65
CA ALA A 50 16.96 22.09 1.41
C ALA A 50 17.25 23.09 2.53
N ARG A 51 16.81 24.36 2.33
CA ARG A 51 16.97 25.47 3.30
C ARG A 51 15.73 25.68 4.13
N THR A 52 14.56 25.63 3.50
CA THR A 52 13.24 25.81 4.11
C THR A 52 12.48 24.48 3.99
N PRO A 53 12.72 23.53 4.93
CA PRO A 53 12.15 22.19 4.81
C PRO A 53 10.64 22.19 4.99
N ARG A 54 9.94 21.43 4.14
CA ARG A 54 8.57 21.07 4.37
C ARG A 54 8.53 19.87 5.33
N TYR A 55 8.39 20.13 6.62
CA TYR A 55 8.54 19.12 7.66
C TYR A 55 7.21 18.52 8.13
N GLN A 56 6.08 19.13 7.77
CA GLN A 56 4.74 18.70 8.17
C GLN A 56 3.70 19.01 7.08
N GLY A 57 2.49 18.46 7.24
CA GLY A 57 1.34 18.80 6.40
C GLY A 57 0.90 20.24 6.55
N GLY A 58 0.12 20.74 5.59
CA GLY A 58 -0.51 22.05 5.64
C GLY A 58 -1.80 22.06 6.45
N GLY A 59 -2.26 23.25 6.86
CA GLY A 59 -3.53 23.47 7.56
C GLY A 59 -3.46 23.23 9.07
N SER A 60 -4.48 22.56 9.63
CA SER A 60 -4.65 22.40 11.08
C SER A 60 -3.62 21.47 11.74
N SER A 61 -2.83 20.75 10.96
CA SER A 61 -1.73 19.91 11.45
C SER A 61 -0.49 20.69 11.89
N HIS A 62 -0.44 22.00 11.64
CA HIS A 62 0.72 22.83 11.97
C HIS A 62 1.04 22.82 13.45
N ILE A 63 2.28 22.46 13.78
CA ILE A 63 2.87 22.56 15.11
C ILE A 63 4.08 23.46 15.06
N THR A 64 4.43 24.07 16.21
CA THR A 64 5.70 24.76 16.39
C THR A 64 6.70 23.77 16.98
N PRO A 65 7.68 23.29 16.21
CA PRO A 65 8.66 22.32 16.70
C PRO A 65 9.59 22.96 17.75
N THR A 66 10.08 22.16 18.67
CA THR A 66 11.05 22.61 19.69
C THR A 66 12.43 22.87 19.08
N LYS A 67 12.73 22.23 17.94
CA LYS A 67 13.95 22.35 17.16
C LYS A 67 13.61 22.17 15.68
N MET A 68 14.29 22.88 14.80
CA MET A 68 14.20 22.69 13.37
C MET A 68 15.60 22.80 12.80
N THR A 69 16.08 21.74 12.18
CA THR A 69 17.37 21.70 11.50
C THR A 69 17.15 21.42 10.02
N SER A 70 17.51 22.38 9.17
CA SER A 70 17.45 22.19 7.71
C SER A 70 18.55 21.25 7.23
N PHE A 71 18.46 20.80 5.96
CA PHE A 71 19.53 19.98 5.40
C PHE A 71 20.85 20.78 5.27
N LEU A 72 20.79 22.08 4.93
CA LEU A 72 21.98 22.92 4.84
C LEU A 72 22.64 23.13 6.21
N ASP A 73 21.85 23.27 7.28
CA ASP A 73 22.38 23.35 8.64
C ASP A 73 23.09 22.03 9.01
N ALA A 74 22.47 20.89 8.69
CA ALA A 74 23.04 19.58 8.92
C ALA A 74 24.36 19.33 8.16
N LEU A 75 24.50 19.84 6.94
CA LEU A 75 25.76 19.80 6.20
C LEU A 75 26.83 20.66 6.88
N THR A 76 26.46 21.86 7.31
CA THR A 76 27.37 22.79 8.02
C THR A 76 27.88 22.17 9.31
N GLU A 77 26.99 21.56 10.12
CA GLU A 77 27.36 20.88 11.36
C GLU A 77 28.30 19.69 11.12
N ARG A 78 28.22 19.06 9.95
CA ARG A 78 29.12 17.94 9.54
C ARG A 78 30.42 18.40 8.89
N GLY A 79 30.59 19.71 8.68
CA GLY A 79 31.75 20.27 7.96
C GLY A 79 31.77 19.89 6.47
N VAL A 80 30.62 19.60 5.86
CA VAL A 80 30.51 19.35 4.42
C VAL A 80 30.33 20.66 3.72
N ASP A 81 31.31 21.01 2.87
CA ASP A 81 31.25 22.22 2.02
C ASP A 81 30.42 21.90 0.77
N ALA A 82 29.22 22.47 0.68
CA ALA A 82 28.32 22.28 -0.44
C ALA A 82 27.87 23.64 -1.00
N LYS A 83 27.95 23.77 -2.32
CA LYS A 83 27.39 24.94 -3.00
C LYS A 83 25.86 24.84 -2.97
N PHE A 84 25.18 25.94 -2.69
CA PHE A 84 23.72 26.02 -2.66
C PHE A 84 23.17 27.01 -3.67
N ALA A 85 22.07 26.63 -4.34
CA ALA A 85 21.23 27.51 -5.15
C ALA A 85 19.75 27.18 -4.91
N PRO A 86 18.86 28.17 -4.65
CA PRO A 86 17.47 27.94 -4.39
C PRO A 86 16.68 27.35 -5.59
N GLY A 87 17.00 27.79 -6.80
CA GLY A 87 16.44 27.31 -8.06
C GLY A 87 14.97 27.69 -8.31
N PHE A 88 14.17 27.77 -7.28
CA PHE A 88 12.74 28.14 -7.34
C PHE A 88 12.24 28.67 -5.98
N THR A 89 11.10 29.33 -6.01
CA THR A 89 10.34 29.78 -4.83
C THR A 89 9.30 28.74 -4.41
N LEU A 90 8.89 28.73 -3.13
CA LEU A 90 7.91 27.76 -2.56
C LEU A 90 6.45 28.12 -2.84
N ASP A 91 6.18 29.10 -3.68
CA ASP A 91 4.85 29.45 -4.19
C ASP A 91 4.50 28.67 -5.47
N LEU A 92 3.30 28.89 -6.00
CA LEU A 92 2.85 28.35 -7.28
C LEU A 92 3.06 29.31 -8.47
N GLU A 93 3.74 30.44 -8.23
CA GLU A 93 4.06 31.41 -9.27
C GLU A 93 4.97 30.80 -10.34
N PRO A 94 5.01 31.40 -11.54
CA PRO A 94 5.91 30.94 -12.60
C PRO A 94 7.38 30.88 -12.19
N ALA A 95 8.18 30.15 -12.94
CA ALA A 95 9.63 30.07 -12.71
C ALA A 95 10.29 31.45 -12.75
N ASP A 96 11.25 31.65 -11.83
CA ASP A 96 12.14 32.82 -11.88
C ASP A 96 13.38 32.45 -12.71
N PRO A 97 13.57 33.08 -13.90
CA PRO A 97 14.70 32.76 -14.77
C PRO A 97 16.09 33.07 -14.13
N ALA A 98 16.16 33.99 -13.17
CA ALA A 98 17.41 34.27 -12.49
C ALA A 98 17.80 33.16 -11.52
N LEU A 99 16.84 32.64 -10.75
CA LEU A 99 17.05 31.51 -9.85
C LEU A 99 17.37 30.22 -10.62
N GLU A 100 16.69 29.99 -11.75
CA GLU A 100 16.98 28.86 -12.63
C GLU A 100 18.41 28.95 -13.20
N ALA A 101 18.81 30.09 -13.74
CA ALA A 101 20.15 30.28 -14.29
C ALA A 101 21.26 30.12 -13.23
N GLU A 102 21.04 30.61 -12.01
CA GLU A 102 21.94 30.43 -10.88
C GLU A 102 22.10 28.93 -10.54
N ALA A 103 20.99 28.17 -10.47
CA ALA A 103 21.00 26.74 -10.14
C ALA A 103 21.70 25.91 -11.23
N VAL A 104 21.44 26.19 -12.49
CA VAL A 104 22.11 25.54 -13.63
C VAL A 104 23.60 25.78 -13.62
N GLU A 105 24.05 27.05 -13.35
CA GLU A 105 25.46 27.37 -13.24
C GLU A 105 26.10 26.73 -12.01
N ALA A 106 25.35 26.61 -10.90
CA ALA A 106 25.83 25.95 -9.69
C ALA A 106 26.08 24.44 -9.91
N ALA A 107 25.29 23.79 -10.77
CA ALA A 107 25.41 22.35 -11.07
C ALA A 107 26.68 22.00 -11.85
N LYS A 108 27.28 22.99 -12.57
CA LYS A 108 28.47 22.73 -13.37
C LYS A 108 29.67 22.39 -12.48
N GLY A 109 30.35 21.31 -12.82
CA GLY A 109 31.57 20.89 -12.13
C GLY A 109 31.34 20.26 -10.76
N ALA A 110 30.10 20.02 -10.34
CA ALA A 110 29.77 19.17 -9.19
C ALA A 110 29.95 17.70 -9.55
N ASP A 111 30.45 16.90 -8.60
CA ASP A 111 30.52 15.45 -8.74
C ASP A 111 29.12 14.85 -8.57
N VAL A 112 28.31 15.42 -7.67
CA VAL A 112 26.89 15.07 -7.43
C VAL A 112 26.06 16.33 -7.19
N VAL A 113 24.88 16.38 -7.79
CA VAL A 113 23.87 17.40 -7.55
C VAL A 113 22.73 16.78 -6.74
N LEU A 114 22.51 17.26 -5.51
CA LEU A 114 21.36 16.90 -4.68
C LEU A 114 20.24 17.91 -4.92
N MET A 115 19.17 17.47 -5.53
CA MET A 115 18.09 18.34 -5.98
C MET A 115 16.84 18.11 -5.14
N PHE A 116 16.51 19.07 -4.28
CA PHE A 116 15.36 19.02 -3.34
C PHE A 116 14.12 19.54 -4.03
N LEU A 117 13.25 18.66 -4.42
CA LEU A 117 11.97 18.92 -5.09
C LEU A 117 10.81 18.47 -4.21
N GLY A 118 9.59 18.94 -4.51
CA GLY A 118 8.43 18.50 -3.72
C GLY A 118 7.22 19.38 -3.95
N LEU A 119 6.19 19.14 -3.16
CA LEU A 119 4.95 19.89 -3.19
C LEU A 119 5.01 21.02 -2.15
N PRO A 120 4.84 22.29 -2.53
CA PRO A 120 4.66 23.36 -1.57
C PRO A 120 3.27 23.19 -0.88
N GLU A 121 3.10 23.83 0.28
CA GLU A 121 1.85 23.76 1.02
C GLU A 121 0.64 24.25 0.19
N ALA A 122 0.85 25.21 -0.69
CA ALA A 122 -0.18 25.69 -1.61
C ALA A 122 -0.63 24.64 -2.67
N ALA A 123 0.15 23.57 -2.89
CA ALA A 123 -0.20 22.48 -3.78
C ALA A 123 -0.79 21.27 -3.04
N GLU A 124 -0.53 21.15 -1.74
CA GLU A 124 -0.98 20.01 -0.94
C GLU A 124 -1.21 20.45 0.51
N SER A 125 -2.46 20.60 0.92
CA SER A 125 -2.84 21.05 2.26
C SER A 125 -4.23 20.53 2.63
N GLU A 126 -4.58 20.65 3.90
CA GLU A 126 -5.94 20.52 4.36
C GLU A 126 -6.85 21.58 3.72
N GLY A 127 -8.09 21.22 3.42
CA GLY A 127 -9.13 22.14 2.98
C GLY A 127 -9.32 22.26 1.47
N PHE A 128 -8.49 21.61 0.67
CA PHE A 128 -8.68 21.48 -0.78
C PHE A 128 -8.08 20.18 -1.30
N ASP A 129 -8.58 19.72 -2.45
CA ASP A 129 -8.12 18.50 -3.11
C ASP A 129 -7.04 18.79 -4.15
N ARG A 130 -6.16 17.83 -4.34
CA ARG A 130 -5.22 17.85 -5.45
C ARG A 130 -5.93 17.42 -6.74
N GLU A 131 -5.72 18.18 -7.81
CA GLU A 131 -6.28 17.88 -9.13
C GLU A 131 -5.34 17.02 -9.99
N THR A 132 -4.08 16.88 -9.60
CA THR A 132 -3.04 16.13 -10.32
C THR A 132 -2.06 15.46 -9.36
N LEU A 133 -1.43 14.39 -9.82
CA LEU A 133 -0.29 13.77 -9.14
C LEU A 133 1.05 14.30 -9.64
N ASP A 134 1.06 15.27 -10.57
CA ASP A 134 2.28 15.79 -11.16
C ASP A 134 3.04 16.69 -10.20
N MET A 135 4.34 16.72 -10.38
CA MET A 135 5.22 17.70 -9.75
C MET A 135 5.02 19.10 -10.36
N PRO A 136 5.23 20.18 -9.61
CA PRO A 136 5.16 21.54 -10.16
C PRO A 136 6.03 21.70 -11.41
N ALA A 137 5.44 22.19 -12.50
CA ALA A 137 6.09 22.26 -13.81
C ALA A 137 7.43 23.04 -13.77
N LYS A 138 7.52 24.10 -12.96
CA LYS A 138 8.78 24.88 -12.80
C LYS A 138 9.92 24.05 -12.21
N GLN A 139 9.61 23.11 -11.31
CA GLN A 139 10.61 22.23 -10.71
C GLN A 139 11.08 21.16 -11.70
N ILE A 140 10.19 20.66 -12.55
CA ILE A 140 10.54 19.70 -13.59
C ILE A 140 11.38 20.36 -14.69
N ALA A 141 11.02 21.56 -15.13
CA ALA A 141 11.84 22.35 -16.08
C ALA A 141 13.25 22.59 -15.54
N LEU A 142 13.38 22.98 -14.27
CA LEU A 142 14.67 23.15 -13.60
C LEU A 142 15.46 21.83 -13.56
N LEU A 143 14.82 20.70 -13.22
CA LEU A 143 15.46 19.39 -13.23
C LEU A 143 16.01 19.04 -14.62
N GLU A 144 15.25 19.30 -15.66
CA GLU A 144 15.67 19.05 -17.04
C GLU A 144 16.88 19.94 -17.43
N ALA A 145 16.84 21.21 -17.08
CA ALA A 145 17.94 22.15 -17.33
C ALA A 145 19.23 21.77 -16.58
N VAL A 146 19.10 21.39 -15.29
CA VAL A 146 20.24 20.93 -14.48
C VAL A 146 20.81 19.60 -15.03
N ALA A 147 19.94 18.65 -15.38
CA ALA A 147 20.34 17.34 -15.92
C ALA A 147 20.97 17.44 -17.33
N ALA A 148 20.73 18.52 -18.06
CA ALA A 148 21.43 18.80 -19.31
C ALA A 148 22.92 19.13 -19.08
N GLU A 149 23.26 19.83 -18.00
CA GLU A 149 24.62 20.23 -17.63
C GLU A 149 25.34 19.17 -16.77
N ASN A 150 24.63 18.46 -15.88
CA ASN A 150 25.20 17.45 -15.01
C ASN A 150 24.32 16.20 -14.95
N LYS A 151 24.89 15.03 -15.29
CA LYS A 151 24.16 13.76 -15.31
C LYS A 151 24.06 13.07 -13.94
N ASN A 152 24.83 13.52 -12.96
CA ASN A 152 24.88 12.94 -11.63
C ASN A 152 23.89 13.65 -10.69
N VAL A 153 22.60 13.62 -11.04
CA VAL A 153 21.53 14.23 -10.27
C VAL A 153 20.88 13.19 -9.37
N VAL A 154 20.73 13.55 -8.12
CA VAL A 154 19.90 12.83 -7.12
C VAL A 154 18.75 13.74 -6.73
N VAL A 155 17.52 13.27 -6.94
CA VAL A 155 16.32 13.98 -6.51
C VAL A 155 15.92 13.50 -5.12
N VAL A 156 15.71 14.44 -4.21
CA VAL A 156 15.14 14.25 -2.87
C VAL A 156 13.74 14.85 -2.87
N LEU A 157 12.73 14.01 -2.73
CA LEU A 157 11.32 14.42 -2.77
C LEU A 157 10.80 14.79 -1.39
N SER A 158 10.03 15.88 -1.30
CA SER A 158 9.35 16.35 -0.09
C SER A 158 7.87 16.58 -0.38
N ASN A 159 7.04 15.58 -0.11
CA ASN A 159 5.58 15.57 -0.37
C ASN A 159 4.88 14.71 0.68
N GLY A 160 3.62 14.99 0.97
CA GLY A 160 2.82 14.23 1.94
C GLY A 160 2.12 13.02 1.33
N SER A 161 1.83 13.08 0.03
CA SER A 161 1.22 11.99 -0.75
C SER A 161 1.97 11.81 -2.08
N VAL A 162 1.74 10.70 -2.76
CA VAL A 162 2.50 10.32 -3.96
C VAL A 162 2.47 11.39 -5.06
N VAL A 163 3.56 11.46 -5.80
CA VAL A 163 3.69 12.22 -7.05
C VAL A 163 4.09 11.27 -8.17
N THR A 164 3.75 11.60 -9.41
CA THR A 164 4.20 10.84 -10.58
C THR A 164 5.70 11.02 -10.78
N VAL A 165 6.41 9.92 -10.98
CA VAL A 165 7.88 9.89 -11.10
C VAL A 165 8.32 9.56 -12.53
N ALA A 166 7.63 8.65 -13.20
CA ALA A 166 7.98 8.16 -14.54
C ALA A 166 8.29 9.25 -15.58
N PRO A 167 7.55 10.39 -15.67
CA PRO A 167 7.79 11.38 -16.70
C PRO A 167 9.18 12.03 -16.66
N TRP A 168 9.76 12.15 -15.46
CA TRP A 168 11.02 12.86 -15.24
C TRP A 168 12.17 12.00 -14.68
N ALA A 169 11.89 10.76 -14.23
CA ALA A 169 12.89 9.86 -13.62
C ALA A 169 14.17 9.65 -14.45
N LYS A 170 14.08 9.77 -15.77
CA LYS A 170 15.23 9.68 -16.69
C LYS A 170 16.29 10.76 -16.46
N ASN A 171 15.92 11.87 -15.83
CA ASN A 171 16.79 13.03 -15.56
C ASN A 171 17.52 12.89 -14.21
N ALA A 172 17.28 11.84 -13.44
CA ALA A 172 17.94 11.58 -12.16
C ALA A 172 18.55 10.18 -12.12
N LYS A 173 19.75 10.04 -11.57
CA LYS A 173 20.37 8.74 -11.26
C LYS A 173 19.93 8.19 -9.92
N GLY A 174 19.64 9.06 -8.95
CA GLY A 174 19.09 8.69 -7.66
C GLY A 174 17.76 9.37 -7.40
N ILE A 175 16.82 8.71 -6.75
CA ILE A 175 15.55 9.28 -6.31
C ILE A 175 15.28 8.76 -4.90
N LEU A 176 15.20 9.67 -3.94
CA LEU A 176 14.89 9.40 -2.54
C LEU A 176 13.55 10.09 -2.20
N GLU A 177 12.53 9.30 -1.91
CA GLU A 177 11.26 9.80 -1.37
C GLU A 177 11.43 10.02 0.13
N SER A 178 11.40 11.27 0.54
CA SER A 178 11.64 11.63 1.94
C SER A 178 10.36 11.97 2.70
N TRP A 179 9.24 12.10 2.04
CA TRP A 179 7.98 12.46 2.67
C TRP A 179 8.05 13.78 3.44
N LEU A 180 7.43 13.85 4.61
CA LEU A 180 7.45 14.96 5.57
C LEU A 180 8.14 14.49 6.86
N LEU A 181 9.43 14.76 6.99
CA LEU A 181 10.32 14.11 7.96
C LEU A 181 10.30 14.71 9.39
N GLY A 182 9.44 15.72 9.64
CA GLY A 182 9.41 16.36 10.97
C GLY A 182 10.67 17.20 11.25
N GLN A 183 10.86 17.54 12.53
CA GLN A 183 11.86 18.52 12.98
C GLN A 183 13.32 18.10 12.75
N SER A 184 13.59 16.79 12.75
CA SER A 184 14.94 16.20 12.59
C SER A 184 15.22 15.71 11.19
N GLY A 185 14.42 16.14 10.18
CA GLY A 185 14.56 15.71 8.79
C GLY A 185 15.90 16.02 8.15
N GLY A 186 16.47 17.20 8.40
CA GLY A 186 17.76 17.59 7.83
C GLY A 186 18.92 16.68 8.24
N PRO A 187 19.16 16.44 9.53
CA PRO A 187 20.15 15.47 10.01
C PRO A 187 19.91 14.05 9.50
N ALA A 188 18.64 13.59 9.48
CA ALA A 188 18.26 12.28 8.98
C ALA A 188 18.57 12.10 7.48
N LEU A 189 18.24 13.11 6.65
CA LEU A 189 18.61 13.14 5.22
C LEU A 189 20.12 13.05 5.03
N ALA A 190 20.88 13.79 5.83
CA ALA A 190 22.34 13.73 5.74
C ALA A 190 22.89 12.37 6.16
N ASP A 191 22.30 11.69 7.16
CA ASP A 191 22.68 10.34 7.55
C ASP A 191 22.46 9.33 6.41
N VAL A 192 21.34 9.43 5.73
CA VAL A 192 21.01 8.53 4.61
C VAL A 192 21.83 8.88 3.37
N LEU A 193 21.83 10.13 2.91
CA LEU A 193 22.48 10.53 1.66
C LEU A 193 24.00 10.28 1.67
N PHE A 194 24.65 10.40 2.83
CA PHE A 194 26.09 10.16 2.99
C PHE A 194 26.43 8.79 3.57
N GLY A 195 25.46 7.88 3.64
CA GLY A 195 25.69 6.45 3.91
C GLY A 195 26.02 6.09 5.37
N LYS A 196 25.76 6.98 6.34
CA LYS A 196 25.84 6.61 7.75
C LYS A 196 24.76 5.57 8.09
N VAL A 197 23.59 5.67 7.44
CA VAL A 197 22.49 4.71 7.53
C VAL A 197 22.02 4.37 6.12
N SER A 198 21.80 3.07 5.87
CA SER A 198 21.15 2.64 4.62
C SER A 198 19.65 2.90 4.67
N PRO A 199 19.03 3.42 3.59
CA PRO A 199 17.57 3.57 3.54
C PRO A 199 16.89 2.22 3.71
N SER A 200 15.78 2.21 4.44
CA SER A 200 15.03 0.99 4.76
C SER A 200 13.51 1.20 4.78
N GLY A 201 13.05 2.40 4.42
CA GLY A 201 11.64 2.70 4.25
C GLY A 201 11.04 1.94 3.08
N LYS A 202 9.74 1.70 3.14
CA LYS A 202 8.96 1.06 2.07
C LYS A 202 7.74 1.91 1.73
N LEU A 203 7.38 1.95 0.46
CA LEU A 203 6.21 2.70 0.02
C LEU A 203 4.93 2.20 0.69
N ALA A 204 4.24 3.09 1.39
CA ALA A 204 2.92 2.83 1.96
C ALA A 204 1.79 3.03 0.94
N GLN A 205 2.12 3.46 -0.27
CA GLN A 205 1.21 3.67 -1.40
C GLN A 205 1.83 3.12 -2.68
N THR A 206 0.99 2.79 -3.67
CA THR A 206 1.44 2.52 -5.03
C THR A 206 1.67 3.86 -5.74
N ILE A 207 2.75 4.01 -6.49
CA ILE A 207 2.96 5.17 -7.36
C ILE A 207 2.48 4.78 -8.76
N PRO A 208 1.33 5.31 -9.25
CA PRO A 208 0.83 5.06 -10.58
C PRO A 208 1.59 5.90 -11.63
N PHE A 209 1.41 5.60 -12.90
CA PHE A 209 1.97 6.41 -13.99
C PHE A 209 1.27 7.75 -14.16
N ASP A 210 -0.03 7.83 -13.85
CA ASP A 210 -0.85 9.04 -13.88
C ASP A 210 -2.10 8.87 -13.00
N ILE A 211 -2.80 9.97 -12.74
CA ILE A 211 -4.00 9.99 -11.89
C ILE A 211 -5.16 9.14 -12.47
N ASN A 212 -5.26 9.02 -13.81
CA ASN A 212 -6.34 8.26 -14.45
C ASN A 212 -6.19 6.74 -14.25
N ALA A 213 -5.03 6.30 -13.78
CA ALA A 213 -4.82 4.90 -13.41
C ALA A 213 -5.43 4.56 -12.04
N ASP A 214 -5.78 5.56 -11.22
CA ASP A 214 -6.38 5.33 -9.90
C ASP A 214 -7.87 4.93 -10.02
N PRO A 215 -8.32 3.87 -9.33
CA PRO A 215 -9.69 3.38 -9.46
C PRO A 215 -10.74 4.37 -8.95
N SER A 216 -10.38 5.29 -8.06
CA SER A 216 -11.31 6.30 -7.52
C SER A 216 -11.62 7.44 -8.50
N THR A 217 -10.81 7.63 -9.54
CA THR A 217 -10.91 8.77 -10.48
C THR A 217 -12.28 8.88 -11.14
N ILE A 218 -12.98 7.76 -11.38
CA ILE A 218 -14.32 7.78 -11.99
C ILE A 218 -15.37 8.38 -11.04
N ASN A 219 -15.20 8.16 -9.73
CA ASN A 219 -16.20 8.55 -8.72
C ASN A 219 -15.83 9.86 -8.01
N TRP A 220 -14.62 10.36 -8.18
CA TRP A 220 -14.12 11.56 -7.53
C TRP A 220 -14.27 12.80 -8.44
N PRO A 221 -14.67 13.97 -7.94
CA PRO A 221 -15.01 14.31 -6.53
C PRO A 221 -16.46 14.01 -6.15
N GLY A 222 -17.26 13.39 -7.00
CA GLY A 222 -18.67 13.15 -6.82
C GLY A 222 -19.55 14.26 -7.43
N GLU A 223 -20.85 14.10 -7.34
CA GLU A 223 -21.86 15.00 -7.91
C GLU A 223 -22.96 15.31 -6.89
N GLU A 224 -23.49 16.54 -6.89
CA GLU A 224 -24.64 16.97 -6.08
C GLU A 224 -24.51 16.66 -4.57
N GLY A 225 -23.28 16.70 -4.04
CA GLY A 225 -22.99 16.42 -2.63
C GLY A 225 -22.90 14.93 -2.26
N HIS A 226 -22.88 14.05 -3.25
CA HIS A 226 -22.68 12.62 -3.10
C HIS A 226 -21.36 12.17 -3.73
N VAL A 227 -20.68 11.22 -3.10
CA VAL A 227 -19.53 10.52 -3.65
C VAL A 227 -19.72 9.01 -3.46
N ASP A 228 -19.54 8.26 -4.53
CA ASP A 228 -19.62 6.81 -4.51
C ASP A 228 -18.21 6.21 -4.37
N TYR A 229 -18.03 5.29 -3.43
CA TYR A 229 -16.82 4.49 -3.28
C TYR A 229 -16.94 3.21 -4.13
N GLY A 230 -17.13 3.39 -5.45
CA GLY A 230 -17.42 2.32 -6.40
C GLY A 230 -16.30 1.29 -6.56
N GLU A 231 -15.07 1.63 -6.17
CA GLU A 231 -13.94 0.72 -6.11
C GLU A 231 -14.07 -0.32 -4.99
N GLY A 232 -14.89 -0.09 -3.96
CA GLY A 232 -15.09 -0.98 -2.82
C GLY A 232 -13.79 -1.31 -2.10
N VAL A 233 -13.45 -2.60 -1.97
CA VAL A 233 -12.21 -3.04 -1.33
C VAL A 233 -10.97 -2.92 -2.23
N PHE A 234 -11.14 -2.59 -3.51
CA PHE A 234 -10.07 -2.51 -4.49
C PHE A 234 -9.43 -1.11 -4.51
N VAL A 235 -8.81 -0.72 -3.41
CA VAL A 235 -8.07 0.54 -3.27
C VAL A 235 -6.56 0.29 -3.30
N GLY A 236 -5.79 1.24 -3.88
CA GLY A 236 -4.34 1.16 -3.95
C GLY A 236 -3.85 -0.17 -4.58
N TYR A 237 -2.83 -0.81 -3.97
CA TYR A 237 -2.24 -2.06 -4.49
C TYR A 237 -3.25 -3.20 -4.64
N ARG A 238 -4.33 -3.22 -3.83
CA ARG A 238 -5.39 -4.23 -3.95
C ARG A 238 -6.04 -4.19 -5.33
N TYR A 239 -6.24 -2.97 -5.87
CA TYR A 239 -6.70 -2.79 -7.25
C TYR A 239 -5.61 -3.13 -8.26
N TYR A 240 -4.46 -2.47 -8.16
CA TYR A 240 -3.40 -2.58 -9.18
C TYR A 240 -2.90 -4.02 -9.33
N ASP A 241 -2.76 -4.77 -8.23
CA ASP A 241 -2.26 -6.14 -8.26
C ASP A 241 -3.34 -7.14 -8.68
N THR A 242 -4.61 -6.94 -8.27
CA THR A 242 -5.72 -7.83 -8.67
C THR A 242 -5.99 -7.74 -10.16
N TYR A 243 -6.00 -6.53 -10.71
CA TYR A 243 -6.28 -6.30 -12.13
C TYR A 243 -5.02 -6.24 -13.01
N ASN A 244 -3.87 -6.58 -12.44
CA ASN A 244 -2.57 -6.61 -13.12
C ASN A 244 -2.27 -5.30 -13.88
N LYS A 245 -2.55 -4.15 -13.26
CA LYS A 245 -2.29 -2.83 -13.82
C LYS A 245 -0.83 -2.48 -13.72
N ALA A 246 -0.28 -1.89 -14.76
CA ALA A 246 1.08 -1.33 -14.72
C ALA A 246 1.15 -0.17 -13.73
N VAL A 247 2.25 -0.10 -12.98
CA VAL A 247 2.54 0.97 -12.01
C VAL A 247 4.02 1.34 -12.11
N ASP A 248 4.37 2.55 -11.72
CA ASP A 248 5.77 2.99 -11.69
C ASP A 248 6.50 2.30 -10.52
N TYR A 249 5.95 2.41 -9.30
CA TYR A 249 6.46 1.69 -8.13
C TYR A 249 5.31 1.00 -7.37
N PRO A 250 5.43 -0.29 -7.06
CA PRO A 250 4.39 -1.01 -6.33
C PRO A 250 4.39 -0.65 -4.84
N PHE A 251 3.28 -0.90 -4.17
CA PHE A 251 3.18 -0.86 -2.71
C PHE A 251 4.25 -1.75 -2.06
N GLY A 252 4.85 -1.26 -0.99
CA GLY A 252 5.91 -1.97 -0.25
C GLY A 252 7.29 -1.86 -0.88
N PHE A 253 7.46 -1.22 -2.06
CA PHE A 253 8.74 -1.05 -2.73
C PHE A 253 9.66 -0.12 -1.94
N GLY A 254 10.95 -0.38 -1.98
CA GLY A 254 12.03 0.44 -1.47
C GLY A 254 13.36 -0.29 -1.58
N LEU A 255 14.36 0.40 -2.14
CA LEU A 255 15.73 -0.09 -2.29
C LEU A 255 16.53 0.16 -1.00
N SER A 256 17.68 -0.49 -0.91
CA SER A 256 18.67 -0.34 0.14
C SER A 256 20.06 -0.20 -0.49
N TYR A 257 21.04 0.28 0.26
CA TYR A 257 22.46 0.17 -0.14
C TYR A 257 23.00 -1.25 0.03
N ALA A 258 22.28 -2.09 0.78
CA ALA A 258 22.54 -3.52 0.92
C ALA A 258 21.63 -4.33 -0.02
N THR A 259 21.98 -5.60 -0.20
CA THR A 259 21.14 -6.59 -0.88
C THR A 259 20.72 -7.67 0.11
N PHE A 260 19.47 -8.13 -0.04
CA PHE A 260 18.89 -9.13 0.85
C PHE A 260 18.33 -10.31 0.07
N GLU A 261 18.31 -11.45 0.70
CA GLU A 261 17.66 -12.67 0.23
C GLU A 261 16.63 -13.10 1.28
N VAL A 262 15.39 -13.37 0.85
CA VAL A 262 14.35 -13.97 1.67
C VAL A 262 14.12 -15.39 1.17
N SER A 263 14.21 -16.37 2.06
CA SER A 263 14.14 -17.80 1.73
C SER A 263 13.41 -18.61 2.80
N ASP A 264 13.29 -19.92 2.59
CA ASP A 264 12.75 -20.88 3.55
C ASP A 264 11.35 -20.52 4.11
N VAL A 265 10.47 -19.99 3.24
CA VAL A 265 9.10 -19.64 3.62
C VAL A 265 8.33 -20.90 4.01
N LYS A 266 7.81 -20.92 5.24
CA LYS A 266 7.02 -22.01 5.79
C LYS A 266 5.79 -21.44 6.48
N ALA A 267 4.66 -22.13 6.35
CA ALA A 267 3.44 -21.79 7.07
C ALA A 267 2.86 -23.04 7.71
N VAL A 268 2.33 -22.88 8.91
CA VAL A 268 1.72 -23.94 9.69
C VAL A 268 0.38 -23.46 10.23
N LYS A 269 -0.69 -24.22 9.96
CA LYS A 269 -2.01 -24.00 10.58
C LYS A 269 -1.89 -24.19 12.09
N THR A 270 -2.38 -23.24 12.86
CA THR A 270 -2.36 -23.25 14.33
C THR A 270 -3.75 -23.35 14.96
N GLY A 271 -4.80 -23.14 14.17
CA GLY A 271 -6.20 -23.27 14.59
C GLY A 271 -7.13 -23.30 13.40
N ALA A 272 -8.44 -23.27 13.64
CA ALA A 272 -9.45 -23.31 12.56
C ALA A 272 -9.28 -22.15 11.56
N CYS A 273 -8.94 -20.96 12.06
CA CYS A 273 -8.79 -19.72 11.29
C CYS A 273 -7.44 -19.04 11.51
N THR A 274 -6.41 -19.74 12.00
CA THR A 274 -5.13 -19.13 12.37
C THR A 274 -3.95 -19.91 11.82
N ALA A 275 -2.84 -19.23 11.56
CA ALA A 275 -1.59 -19.83 11.10
C ALA A 275 -0.37 -19.07 11.62
N THR A 276 0.78 -19.73 11.66
CA THR A 276 2.08 -19.06 11.83
C THR A 276 2.89 -19.21 10.55
N VAL A 277 3.53 -18.13 10.09
CA VAL A 277 4.45 -18.14 8.96
C VAL A 277 5.85 -17.74 9.40
N SER A 278 6.87 -18.41 8.89
CA SER A 278 8.27 -18.05 9.10
C SER A 278 9.03 -17.98 7.77
N ALA A 279 10.11 -17.18 7.77
CA ALA A 279 11.05 -17.07 6.67
C ALA A 279 12.45 -16.72 7.20
N VAL A 280 13.46 -17.01 6.41
CA VAL A 280 14.86 -16.60 6.69
C VAL A 280 15.19 -15.38 5.83
N VAL A 281 15.74 -14.34 6.46
CA VAL A 281 16.24 -13.13 5.80
C VAL A 281 17.75 -13.09 5.95
N LYS A 282 18.47 -12.87 4.86
CA LYS A 282 19.92 -12.77 4.84
C LYS A 282 20.36 -11.47 4.18
N ASN A 283 21.24 -10.73 4.84
CA ASN A 283 22.00 -9.66 4.21
C ASN A 283 23.12 -10.28 3.38
N THR A 284 23.05 -10.15 2.06
CA THR A 284 24.04 -10.75 1.13
C THR A 284 25.13 -9.76 0.73
N SER A 285 25.11 -8.55 1.28
CA SER A 285 26.08 -7.49 0.99
C SER A 285 27.15 -7.36 2.08
N ASN A 286 28.03 -6.40 1.90
CA ASN A 286 29.09 -6.02 2.86
C ASN A 286 28.74 -4.75 3.66
N VAL A 287 27.46 -4.31 3.64
CA VAL A 287 26.96 -3.13 4.33
C VAL A 287 25.91 -3.57 5.36
N ASP A 288 26.03 -3.05 6.59
CA ASP A 288 25.02 -3.24 7.63
C ASP A 288 23.74 -2.47 7.24
N ALA A 289 22.59 -3.11 7.25
CA ALA A 289 21.34 -2.47 6.83
C ALA A 289 20.10 -3.20 7.36
N ALA A 290 18.95 -2.58 7.24
CA ALA A 290 17.67 -3.18 7.56
C ALA A 290 16.86 -3.51 6.31
N GLU A 291 16.09 -4.61 6.38
CA GLU A 291 15.07 -4.97 5.39
C GLU A 291 13.72 -5.13 6.07
N THR A 292 12.66 -4.73 5.37
CA THR A 292 11.28 -4.91 5.85
C THR A 292 10.62 -6.08 5.12
N VAL A 293 10.55 -7.21 5.81
CA VAL A 293 9.86 -8.41 5.34
C VAL A 293 8.36 -8.19 5.45
N GLN A 294 7.63 -8.51 4.39
CA GLN A 294 6.19 -8.29 4.24
C GLN A 294 5.50 -9.63 4.04
N VAL A 295 4.39 -9.83 4.77
CA VAL A 295 3.57 -11.04 4.68
C VAL A 295 2.21 -10.68 4.11
N TYR A 296 1.86 -11.33 3.02
CA TYR A 296 0.58 -11.17 2.34
C TYR A 296 -0.23 -12.47 2.42
N VAL A 297 -1.53 -12.33 2.59
CA VAL A 297 -2.47 -13.44 2.49
C VAL A 297 -3.27 -13.31 1.20
N ALA A 298 -3.21 -14.35 0.38
CA ALA A 298 -3.96 -14.48 -0.86
C ALA A 298 -5.01 -15.60 -0.67
N PRO A 299 -6.32 -15.26 -0.69
CA PRO A 299 -7.36 -16.28 -0.61
C PRO A 299 -7.34 -17.13 -1.88
N GLY A 300 -7.62 -18.42 -1.74
CA GLY A 300 -7.85 -19.29 -2.88
C GLY A 300 -9.19 -18.97 -3.54
N LYS A 301 -10.12 -19.91 -3.56
CA LYS A 301 -11.48 -19.66 -4.04
C LYS A 301 -12.29 -18.99 -2.92
N ALA A 302 -12.88 -17.83 -3.21
CA ALA A 302 -13.78 -17.12 -2.31
C ALA A 302 -15.17 -16.96 -2.95
N ASP A 303 -16.21 -16.91 -2.13
CA ASP A 303 -17.59 -16.68 -2.58
C ASP A 303 -17.87 -15.20 -2.89
N VAL A 304 -16.99 -14.30 -2.45
CA VAL A 304 -17.04 -12.86 -2.71
C VAL A 304 -15.79 -12.40 -3.47
N ALA A 305 -15.89 -11.26 -4.14
CA ALA A 305 -14.73 -10.64 -4.77
C ALA A 305 -13.72 -10.19 -3.69
N ARG A 306 -12.51 -10.71 -3.74
CA ARG A 306 -11.42 -10.36 -2.83
C ARG A 306 -10.18 -9.89 -3.60
N PRO A 307 -9.36 -9.03 -3.00
CA PRO A 307 -8.06 -8.68 -3.56
C PRO A 307 -7.18 -9.92 -3.77
N LYS A 308 -6.35 -9.87 -4.81
CA LYS A 308 -5.40 -10.95 -5.10
C LYS A 308 -4.56 -11.32 -3.87
N ARG A 309 -4.18 -10.33 -3.08
CA ARG A 309 -3.44 -10.45 -1.82
C ARG A 309 -3.66 -9.24 -0.94
N GLU A 310 -3.49 -9.42 0.37
CA GLU A 310 -3.56 -8.34 1.35
C GLU A 310 -2.40 -8.45 2.33
N LEU A 311 -1.73 -7.30 2.61
CA LEU A 311 -0.70 -7.23 3.66
C LEU A 311 -1.34 -7.53 5.01
N LYS A 312 -0.82 -8.53 5.70
CA LYS A 312 -1.30 -8.96 7.02
C LYS A 312 -0.22 -8.92 8.11
N GLY A 313 1.03 -8.72 7.72
CA GLY A 313 2.13 -8.53 8.65
C GLY A 313 3.36 -7.96 7.98
N PHE A 314 4.17 -7.25 8.74
CA PHE A 314 5.51 -6.83 8.31
C PHE A 314 6.45 -6.73 9.51
N LYS A 315 7.74 -6.88 9.25
CA LYS A 315 8.77 -6.76 10.27
C LYS A 315 10.06 -6.20 9.66
N LYS A 316 10.53 -5.09 10.21
CA LYS A 316 11.84 -4.54 9.86
C LYS A 316 12.91 -5.27 10.66
N VAL A 317 13.93 -5.80 10.00
CA VAL A 317 15.02 -6.57 10.58
C VAL A 317 16.34 -5.90 10.21
N PHE A 318 17.10 -5.48 11.22
CA PHE A 318 18.46 -5.00 11.03
C PHE A 318 19.43 -6.19 11.02
N LEU A 319 20.28 -6.27 9.99
CA LEU A 319 21.26 -7.33 9.81
C LEU A 319 22.62 -6.74 9.49
N LYS A 320 23.64 -7.23 10.15
CA LYS A 320 25.02 -6.95 9.78
C LYS A 320 25.35 -7.59 8.42
N ALA A 321 26.42 -7.11 7.80
CA ALA A 321 26.96 -7.70 6.57
C ALA A 321 27.11 -9.22 6.69
N GLY A 322 26.47 -9.97 5.81
CA GLY A 322 26.50 -11.44 5.78
C GLY A 322 25.62 -12.15 6.83
N GLU A 323 24.97 -11.42 7.73
CA GLU A 323 24.12 -11.99 8.80
C GLU A 323 22.78 -12.50 8.24
N SER A 324 22.23 -13.51 8.92
CA SER A 324 20.89 -14.04 8.65
C SER A 324 20.08 -14.09 9.93
N ALA A 325 18.78 -13.88 9.82
CA ALA A 325 17.82 -14.05 10.90
C ALA A 325 16.55 -14.75 10.43
N GLU A 326 15.93 -15.52 11.29
CA GLU A 326 14.58 -16.02 11.08
C GLU A 326 13.57 -14.98 11.56
N VAL A 327 12.54 -14.76 10.78
CA VAL A 327 11.38 -13.96 11.13
C VAL A 327 10.14 -14.83 11.19
N SER A 328 9.27 -14.54 12.15
CA SER A 328 8.02 -15.27 12.33
C SER A 328 6.88 -14.29 12.58
N PHE A 329 5.69 -14.66 12.10
CA PHE A 329 4.45 -13.89 12.21
C PHE A 329 3.31 -14.84 12.60
N ASP A 330 2.58 -14.48 13.63
CA ASP A 330 1.33 -15.13 13.99
C ASP A 330 0.18 -14.42 13.27
N LEU A 331 -0.55 -15.16 12.47
CA LEU A 331 -1.69 -14.70 11.69
C LEU A 331 -2.97 -15.14 12.39
N ASP A 332 -3.68 -14.19 12.95
CA ASP A 332 -4.97 -14.40 13.61
C ASP A 332 -6.11 -14.58 12.57
N ASP A 333 -7.34 -14.74 13.04
CA ASP A 333 -8.52 -14.88 12.21
C ASP A 333 -8.75 -13.67 11.29
N ARG A 334 -8.40 -12.45 11.76
CA ARG A 334 -8.52 -11.23 10.97
C ARG A 334 -7.58 -11.18 9.77
N ALA A 335 -6.49 -11.93 9.81
CA ALA A 335 -5.59 -12.04 8.66
C ALA A 335 -6.26 -12.72 7.45
N PHE A 336 -7.23 -13.60 7.69
CA PHE A 336 -7.92 -14.40 6.67
C PHE A 336 -9.33 -13.90 6.38
N ALA A 337 -9.93 -13.11 7.29
CA ALA A 337 -11.31 -12.66 7.23
C ALA A 337 -11.54 -11.56 6.19
N TYR A 338 -12.78 -11.49 5.75
CA TYR A 338 -13.39 -10.32 5.12
C TYR A 338 -14.65 -9.90 5.87
N TRP A 339 -15.07 -8.64 5.72
CA TRP A 339 -16.36 -8.20 6.23
C TRP A 339 -17.48 -8.77 5.36
N SER A 340 -18.36 -9.54 5.95
CA SER A 340 -19.51 -10.11 5.28
C SER A 340 -20.77 -9.33 5.64
N GLU A 341 -21.38 -8.67 4.67
CA GLU A 341 -22.70 -8.05 4.85
C GLU A 341 -23.77 -9.10 5.17
N LYS A 342 -23.60 -10.30 4.64
CA LYS A 342 -24.47 -11.45 4.85
C LYS A 342 -24.56 -11.87 6.33
N PHE A 343 -23.42 -11.84 7.04
CA PHE A 343 -23.34 -12.15 8.47
C PHE A 343 -23.35 -10.92 9.35
N ASN A 344 -23.20 -9.72 8.75
CA ASN A 344 -22.93 -8.45 9.44
C ASN A 344 -21.78 -8.60 10.45
N ASP A 345 -20.74 -9.31 10.04
CA ASP A 345 -19.56 -9.62 10.86
C ASP A 345 -18.38 -10.04 9.99
N TRP A 346 -17.20 -10.14 10.60
CA TRP A 346 -16.02 -10.72 9.98
C TRP A 346 -16.20 -12.22 9.77
N HIS A 347 -15.85 -12.69 8.57
CA HIS A 347 -16.03 -14.08 8.16
C HIS A 347 -14.76 -14.65 7.56
N VAL A 348 -14.37 -15.84 8.01
CA VAL A 348 -13.29 -16.66 7.44
C VAL A 348 -13.91 -17.86 6.75
N GLU A 349 -13.78 -17.91 5.43
CA GLU A 349 -14.21 -19.08 4.65
C GLU A 349 -13.28 -20.27 4.88
N SER A 350 -13.80 -21.47 4.81
CA SER A 350 -12.97 -22.68 4.74
C SER A 350 -12.29 -22.78 3.38
N GLY A 351 -11.05 -23.27 3.36
CA GLY A 351 -10.33 -23.51 2.12
C GLY A 351 -8.85 -23.17 2.18
N GLU A 352 -8.22 -23.15 1.02
CA GLU A 352 -6.80 -22.86 0.87
C GLU A 352 -6.52 -21.36 0.89
N TYR A 353 -5.48 -20.98 1.61
CA TYR A 353 -4.91 -19.64 1.64
C TYR A 353 -3.42 -19.72 1.34
N ALA A 354 -2.96 -18.99 0.33
CA ALA A 354 -1.53 -18.83 0.11
C ALA A 354 -1.01 -17.68 1.01
N ILE A 355 0.02 -17.98 1.80
CA ILE A 355 0.73 -17.00 2.60
C ILE A 355 2.02 -16.69 1.85
N GLU A 356 2.13 -15.48 1.36
CA GLU A 356 3.21 -15.01 0.50
C GLU A 356 4.14 -14.09 1.30
N VAL A 357 5.45 -14.29 1.18
CA VAL A 357 6.46 -13.49 1.88
C VAL A 357 7.37 -12.84 0.86
N GLY A 358 7.61 -11.55 1.00
CA GLY A 358 8.43 -10.79 0.06
C GLY A 358 8.88 -9.44 0.61
N THR A 359 9.39 -8.59 -0.28
CA THR A 359 9.90 -7.24 0.02
C THR A 359 9.00 -6.12 -0.54
N SER A 360 8.01 -6.49 -1.35
CA SER A 360 6.93 -5.62 -1.82
C SER A 360 5.72 -6.46 -2.25
N SER A 361 4.60 -5.82 -2.59
CA SER A 361 3.41 -6.52 -3.11
C SER A 361 3.65 -7.25 -4.44
N ARG A 362 4.76 -6.96 -5.13
CA ARG A 362 5.15 -7.57 -6.43
C ARG A 362 6.49 -8.29 -6.41
N ASP A 363 7.24 -8.16 -5.35
CA ASP A 363 8.48 -8.90 -5.14
C ASP A 363 8.26 -9.95 -4.05
N ILE A 364 7.66 -11.07 -4.45
CA ILE A 364 7.35 -12.21 -3.60
C ILE A 364 8.47 -13.23 -3.71
N ALA A 365 9.20 -13.42 -2.63
CA ALA A 365 10.33 -14.33 -2.56
C ALA A 365 9.90 -15.80 -2.40
N GLY A 366 8.76 -16.04 -1.77
CA GLY A 366 8.24 -17.40 -1.59
C GLY A 366 6.82 -17.40 -1.04
N SER A 367 6.18 -18.57 -1.09
CA SER A 367 4.84 -18.78 -0.57
C SER A 367 4.67 -20.18 0.02
N ALA A 368 3.75 -20.30 0.98
CA ALA A 368 3.28 -21.57 1.52
C ALA A 368 1.76 -21.56 1.61
N VAL A 369 1.12 -22.72 1.41
CA VAL A 369 -0.32 -22.85 1.44
C VAL A 369 -0.75 -23.48 2.77
N VAL A 370 -1.80 -22.93 3.37
CA VAL A 370 -2.50 -23.53 4.52
C VAL A 370 -3.95 -23.75 4.16
N GLU A 371 -4.53 -24.87 4.61
CA GLU A 371 -5.94 -25.16 4.50
C GLU A 371 -6.61 -24.87 5.84
N LEU A 372 -7.54 -23.90 5.88
CA LEU A 372 -8.27 -23.49 7.07
C LEU A 372 -9.68 -24.10 7.09
N ASP A 373 -10.18 -24.36 8.29
CA ASP A 373 -11.54 -24.93 8.47
C ASP A 373 -12.62 -23.85 8.32
N GLY A 374 -12.22 -22.56 8.41
CA GLY A 374 -13.14 -21.45 8.49
C GLY A 374 -13.75 -21.26 9.88
N ASP A 375 -14.54 -20.21 10.04
CA ASP A 375 -15.16 -19.85 11.33
C ASP A 375 -16.47 -20.63 11.62
N GLY A 376 -16.88 -21.50 10.71
CA GLY A 376 -18.08 -22.34 10.86
C GLY A 376 -19.39 -21.58 10.76
N LYS A 377 -19.39 -20.29 10.41
CA LYS A 377 -20.62 -19.54 10.21
C LYS A 377 -21.40 -20.09 9.03
N THR A 378 -22.64 -20.41 9.28
CA THR A 378 -23.59 -20.84 8.26
C THR A 378 -24.75 -19.86 8.24
N GLN A 379 -25.16 -19.47 7.05
CA GLN A 379 -26.34 -18.63 6.91
C GLN A 379 -27.59 -19.49 6.85
N GLN A 380 -28.65 -19.05 7.53
CA GLN A 380 -29.96 -19.62 7.28
C GLN A 380 -30.44 -19.29 5.87
N LEU A 381 -30.85 -20.29 5.13
CA LEU A 381 -31.45 -20.11 3.82
C LEU A 381 -32.77 -19.37 3.91
N THR A 382 -33.02 -18.48 2.97
CA THR A 382 -34.23 -17.66 2.87
C THR A 382 -34.83 -17.78 1.47
N GLU A 383 -35.96 -17.16 1.23
CA GLU A 383 -36.57 -17.05 -0.09
C GLU A 383 -35.68 -16.33 -1.13
N TRP A 384 -34.70 -15.53 -0.65
CA TRP A 384 -33.72 -14.82 -1.48
C TRP A 384 -32.47 -15.63 -1.77
N SER A 385 -32.28 -16.77 -1.08
CA SER A 385 -31.16 -17.68 -1.34
C SER A 385 -31.35 -18.37 -2.68
N ASN A 386 -30.27 -18.42 -3.48
CA ASN A 386 -30.31 -19.07 -4.78
C ASN A 386 -30.16 -20.59 -4.69
N PHE A 387 -30.50 -21.32 -5.76
CA PHE A 387 -30.44 -22.80 -5.76
C PHE A 387 -29.02 -23.33 -5.52
N MET A 388 -27.97 -22.61 -5.89
CA MET A 388 -26.61 -23.03 -5.60
C MET A 388 -26.33 -22.98 -4.08
N GLU A 389 -26.82 -21.94 -3.39
CA GLU A 389 -26.73 -21.85 -1.92
C GLU A 389 -27.49 -22.98 -1.25
N TRP A 390 -28.70 -23.30 -1.72
CA TRP A 390 -29.47 -24.44 -1.23
C TRP A 390 -28.76 -25.79 -1.43
N ARG A 391 -28.05 -25.99 -2.54
CA ARG A 391 -27.24 -27.18 -2.80
C ARG A 391 -26.00 -27.29 -1.95
N LYS A 392 -25.36 -26.18 -1.64
CA LYS A 392 -24.15 -26.13 -0.81
C LYS A 392 -24.46 -26.31 0.68
N ASP A 393 -25.62 -25.85 1.13
CA ASP A 393 -26.04 -26.00 2.52
C ASP A 393 -26.45 -27.45 2.80
N PRO A 394 -25.92 -28.10 3.86
CA PRO A 394 -26.24 -29.50 4.16
C PRO A 394 -27.72 -29.79 4.41
N LEU A 395 -28.44 -28.84 5.05
CA LEU A 395 -29.89 -29.00 5.28
C LEU A 395 -30.67 -28.60 4.00
N GLY A 396 -30.22 -27.56 3.29
CA GLY A 396 -30.78 -27.20 2.01
C GLY A 396 -30.72 -28.33 0.97
N SER A 397 -29.60 -29.03 0.91
CA SER A 397 -29.45 -30.23 0.06
C SER A 397 -30.44 -31.32 0.39
N GLN A 398 -30.68 -31.59 1.69
CA GLN A 398 -31.70 -32.54 2.12
C GLN A 398 -33.12 -32.11 1.71
N VAL A 399 -33.44 -30.82 1.81
CA VAL A 399 -34.71 -30.27 1.34
C VAL A 399 -34.90 -30.46 -0.15
N LEU A 400 -33.85 -30.21 -0.96
CA LEU A 400 -33.90 -30.43 -2.41
C LEU A 400 -34.09 -31.91 -2.79
N GLU A 401 -33.48 -32.84 -2.05
CA GLU A 401 -33.71 -34.28 -2.22
C GLU A 401 -35.14 -34.65 -1.89
N LYS A 402 -35.72 -34.13 -0.78
CA LYS A 402 -37.12 -34.33 -0.42
C LYS A 402 -38.04 -33.76 -1.50
N LEU A 403 -37.82 -32.54 -1.96
CA LEU A 403 -38.60 -31.89 -3.01
C LEU A 403 -38.63 -32.77 -4.27
N ARG A 404 -37.50 -33.34 -4.67
CA ARG A 404 -37.43 -34.25 -5.82
C ARG A 404 -38.26 -35.49 -5.60
N ALA A 405 -38.13 -36.11 -4.43
CA ALA A 405 -38.91 -37.32 -4.10
C ALA A 405 -40.44 -37.06 -4.08
N GLU A 406 -40.87 -35.92 -3.55
CA GLU A 406 -42.26 -35.46 -3.57
C GLU A 406 -42.79 -35.22 -4.99
N GLY A 407 -41.93 -34.63 -5.87
CA GLY A 407 -42.22 -34.45 -7.29
C GLY A 407 -42.40 -35.78 -8.03
N GLU A 408 -41.49 -36.74 -7.84
CA GLU A 408 -41.56 -38.08 -8.43
C GLU A 408 -42.79 -38.85 -7.95
N ALA A 409 -43.25 -38.63 -6.73
CA ALA A 409 -44.44 -39.20 -6.17
C ALA A 409 -45.76 -38.47 -6.63
N GLY A 410 -45.64 -37.41 -7.41
CA GLY A 410 -46.78 -36.62 -7.92
C GLY A 410 -47.48 -35.75 -6.85
N ARG A 411 -46.81 -35.48 -5.71
CA ARG A 411 -47.33 -34.64 -4.62
C ARG A 411 -46.87 -33.20 -4.71
N MET A 412 -45.78 -32.96 -5.44
CA MET A 412 -45.24 -31.61 -5.70
C MET A 412 -44.98 -31.42 -7.20
N PRO A 413 -44.98 -30.19 -7.70
CA PRO A 413 -44.54 -29.90 -9.06
C PRO A 413 -43.09 -30.33 -9.25
N ILE A 414 -42.74 -30.82 -10.47
CA ILE A 414 -41.38 -31.25 -10.79
C ILE A 414 -40.55 -30.06 -11.24
N VAL A 415 -39.40 -29.84 -10.59
CA VAL A 415 -38.35 -28.97 -11.07
C VAL A 415 -37.47 -29.83 -12.00
N PRO A 416 -37.37 -29.50 -13.30
CA PRO A 416 -36.51 -30.28 -14.21
C PRO A 416 -35.04 -30.23 -13.74
N ASP A 417 -34.43 -31.41 -13.59
CA ASP A 417 -33.04 -31.55 -13.13
C ASP A 417 -32.12 -31.94 -14.31
N ASN A 418 -31.78 -30.98 -15.14
CA ASN A 418 -30.82 -31.12 -16.23
C ASN A 418 -29.81 -29.98 -16.19
N ASP A 419 -28.68 -30.12 -16.87
CA ASP A 419 -27.57 -29.18 -16.82
C ASP A 419 -27.96 -27.74 -17.18
N MET A 420 -28.84 -27.57 -18.17
CA MET A 420 -29.31 -26.25 -18.59
C MET A 420 -30.17 -25.60 -17.50
N THR A 421 -31.09 -26.37 -16.91
CA THR A 421 -31.97 -25.89 -15.83
C THR A 421 -31.13 -25.56 -14.57
N ARG A 422 -30.15 -26.40 -14.23
CA ARG A 422 -29.22 -26.13 -13.11
C ARG A 422 -28.48 -24.83 -13.33
N LEU A 423 -27.86 -24.64 -14.50
CA LEU A 423 -27.12 -23.44 -14.83
C LEU A 423 -27.99 -22.18 -14.71
N PHE A 424 -29.26 -22.27 -15.09
CA PHE A 424 -30.21 -21.17 -15.03
C PHE A 424 -30.69 -20.89 -13.58
N LEU A 425 -31.08 -21.95 -12.85
CA LEU A 425 -31.63 -21.81 -11.50
C LEU A 425 -30.55 -21.49 -10.45
N ASP A 426 -29.32 -21.95 -10.63
CA ASP A 426 -28.25 -21.77 -9.65
C ASP A 426 -27.94 -20.30 -9.33
N SER A 427 -28.22 -19.39 -10.25
CA SER A 427 -28.03 -17.95 -10.06
C SER A 427 -29.32 -17.22 -9.58
N MET A 428 -30.45 -17.91 -9.48
CA MET A 428 -31.74 -17.28 -9.18
C MET A 428 -32.18 -17.58 -7.74
N PRO A 429 -32.71 -16.56 -7.00
CA PRO A 429 -33.36 -16.78 -5.71
C PRO A 429 -34.56 -17.73 -5.87
N ILE A 430 -34.82 -18.56 -4.85
CA ILE A 430 -35.90 -19.55 -4.95
C ILE A 430 -37.29 -18.92 -5.10
N ASN A 431 -37.54 -17.71 -4.56
CA ASN A 431 -38.80 -16.97 -4.75
C ASN A 431 -39.08 -16.66 -6.23
N SER A 432 -38.06 -16.60 -7.09
CA SER A 432 -38.21 -16.39 -8.53
C SER A 432 -38.98 -17.53 -9.22
N MET A 433 -39.05 -18.71 -8.57
CA MET A 433 -39.87 -19.83 -9.07
C MET A 433 -41.33 -19.45 -9.25
N SER A 434 -41.88 -18.56 -8.39
CA SER A 434 -43.24 -18.06 -8.52
C SER A 434 -43.47 -17.25 -9.81
N VAL A 435 -42.44 -16.56 -10.31
CA VAL A 435 -42.47 -15.83 -11.57
C VAL A 435 -42.34 -16.78 -12.77
N LEU A 436 -41.50 -17.80 -12.65
CA LEU A 436 -41.20 -18.74 -13.73
C LEU A 436 -42.29 -19.78 -13.95
N MET A 437 -42.87 -20.28 -12.88
CA MET A 437 -43.84 -21.40 -12.89
C MET A 437 -45.20 -21.02 -12.28
N GLY A 438 -45.43 -19.75 -11.95
CA GLY A 438 -46.70 -19.32 -11.38
C GLY A 438 -47.05 -19.97 -10.06
N ALA A 439 -48.25 -20.52 -9.94
CA ALA A 439 -48.72 -21.17 -8.72
C ALA A 439 -47.87 -22.40 -8.30
N ASP A 440 -47.39 -23.16 -9.27
CA ASP A 440 -46.54 -24.33 -9.02
C ASP A 440 -45.18 -23.89 -8.45
N GLY A 441 -44.59 -22.85 -8.99
CA GLY A 441 -43.33 -22.28 -8.48
C GLY A 441 -43.49 -21.70 -7.07
N LYS A 442 -44.59 -21.06 -6.77
CA LYS A 442 -44.93 -20.59 -5.42
C LYS A 442 -45.00 -21.76 -4.43
N GLN A 443 -45.68 -22.86 -4.80
CA GLN A 443 -45.79 -24.06 -3.98
C GLN A 443 -44.42 -24.67 -3.69
N ILE A 444 -43.53 -24.68 -4.68
CA ILE A 444 -42.15 -25.21 -4.54
C ILE A 444 -41.37 -24.44 -3.49
N PHE A 445 -41.27 -23.11 -3.63
CA PHE A 445 -40.40 -22.33 -2.71
C PHE A 445 -41.02 -22.27 -1.29
N GLU A 446 -42.34 -22.20 -1.14
CA GLU A 446 -43.00 -22.25 0.17
C GLU A 446 -42.76 -23.63 0.86
N TYR A 447 -42.79 -24.71 0.11
CA TYR A 447 -42.43 -26.06 0.62
C TYR A 447 -40.97 -26.09 1.07
N MET A 448 -40.04 -25.60 0.26
CA MET A 448 -38.62 -25.58 0.58
C MET A 448 -38.36 -24.82 1.89
N LEU A 449 -38.94 -23.65 2.07
CA LEU A 449 -38.78 -22.85 3.30
C LEU A 449 -39.38 -23.54 4.53
N ALA A 450 -40.55 -24.17 4.39
CA ALA A 450 -41.20 -24.89 5.47
C ALA A 450 -40.38 -26.11 5.92
N GLU A 451 -39.87 -26.91 4.98
CA GLU A 451 -39.03 -28.07 5.28
C GLU A 451 -37.70 -27.66 5.92
N TYR A 452 -37.08 -26.58 5.43
CA TYR A 452 -35.85 -26.07 5.99
C TYR A 452 -36.05 -25.57 7.43
N ALA A 453 -37.14 -24.87 7.69
CA ALA A 453 -37.50 -24.39 9.02
C ALA A 453 -37.73 -25.55 10.02
N GLU A 454 -38.24 -26.73 9.55
CA GLU A 454 -38.37 -27.92 10.39
C GLU A 454 -37.02 -28.58 10.72
N LEU A 455 -36.08 -28.56 9.77
CA LEU A 455 -34.75 -29.13 9.96
C LEU A 455 -33.82 -28.26 10.81
N THR A 456 -34.12 -26.98 10.96
CA THR A 456 -33.32 -26.02 11.76
C THR A 456 -33.80 -25.83 13.19
N LYS A 457 -34.92 -26.51 13.58
CA LYS A 457 -35.41 -26.56 14.98
C LYS A 457 -34.57 -27.51 15.82
#